data_8c68b999c9a428d3aa65f76125a9d0bb
#
_entry.id   8c68b999c9a428d3aa65f76125a9d0bb
#
_cell.length_a   1.000
_cell.length_b   1.000
_cell.length_c   1.000
_cell.angle_alpha   90.00
_cell.angle_beta   90.00
_cell.angle_gamma   90.00
#
_symmetry.space_group_name_H-M   'P 1'
#
loop_
_entity.id
_entity.type
_entity.pdbx_description
1 polymer ?
#
loop_
_entity_poly.entity_id
_entity_poly.type
_entity_poly.pdbx_seq_one_letter_code
_entity_poly.pdbx_strand_id
1 'polypeptide(L)'
;MRKEWNIETVNITPTAPKPQEEKQPDTKGGKFVRFFKKHWLKTLLIVLCIYFSFFLFGMLVSDYYVDENGVRQPIVLSMDYLADREDYRELRSHYDAIEDLVVEITVIDIHLANEDITAMEATTQYTALLNERVDIMIPKITAMELGDEQAVLQQSMETILSNDIAVYLQKMVDGLKTGNTDSINTAMVWRDKFLSSFNVIRGDMANLCERVRFDSTDLREWNLSDEALKKDSSAYLKTQE
;
A
#
# COMPACT_ATOMS: atom_id res chain seq x y z
N MET A 1 -53.86 114.47 -24.95
CA MET A 1 -53.46 113.12 -25.46
C MET A 1 -52.91 112.35 -24.28
N ARG A 2 -53.65 111.41 -23.74
CA ARG A 2 -53.20 110.52 -22.66
C ARG A 2 -52.72 109.22 -23.26
N LYS A 3 -51.47 108.85 -23.00
CA LYS A 3 -50.93 107.50 -23.34
C LYS A 3 -51.29 106.59 -22.20
N GLU A 4 -52.12 105.58 -22.53
CA GLU A 4 -52.41 104.44 -21.62
C GLU A 4 -51.25 103.49 -21.67
N TRP A 5 -50.76 103.13 -20.46
CA TRP A 5 -49.74 102.10 -20.31
C TRP A 5 -50.43 100.79 -20.02
N ASN A 6 -50.29 99.84 -20.94
CA ASN A 6 -50.80 98.50 -20.78
C ASN A 6 -49.76 97.72 -19.93
N ILE A 7 -50.15 97.41 -18.69
CA ILE A 7 -49.32 96.56 -17.80
C ILE A 7 -49.80 95.10 -18.02
N GLU A 8 -49.01 94.35 -18.79
CA GLU A 8 -49.17 92.90 -18.84
C GLU A 8 -48.73 92.30 -17.52
N THR A 9 -49.66 91.72 -16.81
CA THR A 9 -49.41 90.96 -15.60
C THR A 9 -48.74 89.64 -15.97
N VAL A 10 -47.44 89.52 -15.77
CA VAL A 10 -46.70 88.26 -15.92
C VAL A 10 -47.03 87.42 -14.75
N ASN A 11 -47.79 86.33 -15.01
CA ASN A 11 -48.13 85.28 -14.04
C ASN A 11 -46.89 84.41 -13.81
N ILE A 12 -46.11 84.73 -12.74
CA ILE A 12 -44.98 83.91 -12.32
C ILE A 12 -45.55 82.83 -11.42
N THR A 13 -45.79 81.60 -11.99
CA THR A 13 -46.04 80.45 -11.21
C THR A 13 -44.72 79.92 -10.59
N PRO A 14 -44.61 79.83 -9.28
CA PRO A 14 -43.39 79.33 -8.65
C PRO A 14 -43.23 77.84 -9.01
N THR A 15 -42.26 77.50 -9.84
CA THR A 15 -41.84 76.18 -10.14
C THR A 15 -41.20 75.59 -8.86
N ALA A 16 -41.88 74.64 -8.24
CA ALA A 16 -41.39 73.95 -7.08
C ALA A 16 -40.00 73.31 -7.43
N PRO A 17 -39.01 73.45 -6.57
CA PRO A 17 -37.70 72.83 -6.81
C PRO A 17 -37.84 71.31 -6.93
N LYS A 18 -37.35 70.75 -8.05
CA LYS A 18 -37.25 69.28 -8.20
C LYS A 18 -36.47 68.73 -7.01
N PRO A 19 -36.94 67.63 -6.39
CA PRO A 19 -36.20 67.00 -5.33
C PRO A 19 -34.82 66.63 -5.89
N GLN A 20 -33.78 67.21 -5.34
CA GLN A 20 -32.40 66.74 -5.58
C GLN A 20 -32.32 65.34 -5.11
N GLU A 21 -32.15 64.38 -6.03
CA GLU A 21 -31.77 63.01 -5.69
C GLU A 21 -30.44 63.15 -4.92
N GLU A 22 -30.56 62.97 -3.63
CA GLU A 22 -29.44 62.87 -2.72
C GLU A 22 -28.56 61.71 -3.19
N LYS A 23 -27.53 61.97 -3.98
CA LYS A 23 -26.54 60.96 -4.34
C LYS A 23 -25.87 60.50 -3.06
N GLN A 24 -26.39 59.37 -2.53
CA GLN A 24 -25.75 58.69 -1.43
C GLN A 24 -24.28 58.51 -1.77
N PRO A 25 -23.35 58.89 -0.88
CA PRO A 25 -21.93 58.74 -1.12
C PRO A 25 -21.61 57.29 -1.47
N ASP A 26 -20.99 57.11 -2.63
CA ASP A 26 -20.52 55.81 -3.13
C ASP A 26 -19.43 55.27 -2.20
N THR A 27 -19.82 54.82 -1.03
CA THR A 27 -18.90 54.18 -0.09
C THR A 27 -18.36 52.91 -0.77
N LYS A 28 -17.05 52.66 -0.62
CA LYS A 28 -16.37 51.47 -1.20
C LYS A 28 -17.14 50.18 -0.94
N GLY A 29 -17.93 50.10 0.15
CA GLY A 29 -18.84 49.00 0.47
C GLY A 29 -20.03 48.86 -0.49
N GLY A 30 -20.59 49.98 -1.04
CA GLY A 30 -21.73 49.90 -1.95
C GLY A 30 -21.40 49.28 -3.31
N LYS A 31 -20.17 49.49 -3.81
CA LYS A 31 -19.72 48.86 -5.06
C LYS A 31 -19.49 47.39 -4.90
N PHE A 32 -18.99 46.95 -3.74
CA PHE A 32 -18.78 45.53 -3.39
C PHE A 32 -20.10 44.79 -3.29
N VAL A 33 -21.09 45.37 -2.65
CA VAL A 33 -22.44 44.77 -2.53
C VAL A 33 -23.15 44.65 -3.88
N ARG A 34 -23.00 45.64 -4.78
CA ARG A 34 -23.55 45.56 -6.15
C ARG A 34 -22.84 44.53 -7.01
N PHE A 35 -21.52 44.37 -6.88
CA PHE A 35 -20.75 43.34 -7.54
C PHE A 35 -21.20 41.94 -7.08
N PHE A 36 -21.38 41.73 -5.77
CA PHE A 36 -21.90 40.48 -5.21
C PHE A 36 -23.29 40.14 -5.72
N LYS A 37 -24.22 41.12 -5.73
CA LYS A 37 -25.58 40.90 -6.25
C LYS A 37 -25.61 40.47 -7.72
N LYS A 38 -24.71 41.05 -8.53
CA LYS A 38 -24.65 40.76 -9.98
C LYS A 38 -23.96 39.43 -10.29
N HIS A 39 -23.06 38.98 -9.44
CA HIS A 39 -22.23 37.80 -9.67
C HIS A 39 -22.33 36.78 -8.54
N TRP A 40 -23.39 36.82 -7.74
CA TRP A 40 -23.53 36.02 -6.53
C TRP A 40 -23.32 34.51 -6.78
N LEU A 41 -23.80 34.00 -7.91
CA LEU A 41 -23.68 32.59 -8.29
C LEU A 41 -22.23 32.20 -8.58
N LYS A 42 -21.47 33.09 -9.26
CA LYS A 42 -20.04 32.89 -9.51
C LYS A 42 -19.22 32.97 -8.23
N THR A 43 -19.56 33.92 -7.36
CA THR A 43 -18.89 34.10 -6.07
C THR A 43 -19.19 32.89 -5.15
N LEU A 44 -20.43 32.41 -5.12
CA LEU A 44 -20.81 31.22 -4.39
C LEU A 44 -20.00 30.00 -4.88
N LEU A 45 -19.89 29.82 -6.20
CA LEU A 45 -19.14 28.70 -6.79
C LEU A 45 -17.66 28.78 -6.43
N ILE A 46 -17.06 29.96 -6.46
CA ILE A 46 -15.66 30.14 -6.06
C ILE A 46 -15.46 29.82 -4.58
N VAL A 47 -16.34 30.31 -3.71
CA VAL A 47 -16.28 30.01 -2.26
C VAL A 47 -16.46 28.51 -2.01
N LEU A 48 -17.38 27.88 -2.74
CA LEU A 48 -17.59 26.42 -2.64
C LEU A 48 -16.37 25.63 -3.11
N CYS A 49 -15.73 26.04 -4.22
CA CYS A 49 -14.50 25.43 -4.71
C CYS A 49 -13.35 25.60 -3.70
N ILE A 50 -13.20 26.77 -3.12
CA ILE A 50 -12.19 27.03 -2.08
C ILE A 50 -12.47 26.16 -0.85
N TYR A 51 -13.71 26.11 -0.36
CA TYR A 51 -14.10 25.28 0.78
C TYR A 51 -13.84 23.80 0.49
N PHE A 52 -14.23 23.32 -0.70
CA PHE A 52 -13.99 21.93 -1.11
C PHE A 52 -12.50 21.60 -1.23
N SER A 53 -11.70 22.55 -1.73
CA SER A 53 -10.24 22.41 -1.80
C SER A 53 -9.61 22.32 -0.41
N PHE A 54 -10.03 23.17 0.53
CA PHE A 54 -9.57 23.10 1.92
C PHE A 54 -10.04 21.82 2.64
N PHE A 55 -11.27 21.38 2.37
CA PHE A 55 -11.79 20.15 2.91
C PHE A 55 -11.02 18.92 2.40
N LEU A 56 -10.78 18.85 1.08
CA LEU A 56 -9.96 17.79 0.47
C LEU A 56 -8.52 17.85 1.00
N PHE A 57 -7.92 19.03 1.06
CA PHE A 57 -6.59 19.19 1.62
C PHE A 57 -6.54 18.77 3.09
N GLY A 58 -7.53 19.15 3.87
CA GLY A 58 -7.66 18.72 5.28
C GLY A 58 -7.78 17.21 5.42
N MET A 59 -8.57 16.54 4.56
CA MET A 59 -8.65 15.07 4.53
C MET A 59 -7.31 14.43 4.15
N LEU A 60 -6.64 14.98 3.15
CA LEU A 60 -5.35 14.46 2.68
C LEU A 60 -4.22 14.62 3.72
N VAL A 61 -4.24 15.71 4.49
CA VAL A 61 -3.22 16.00 5.53
C VAL A 61 -3.56 15.35 6.87
N SER A 62 -4.83 14.98 7.11
CA SER A 62 -5.24 14.31 8.37
C SER A 62 -4.74 12.88 8.47
N ASP A 63 -4.46 12.25 7.35
CA ASP A 63 -3.90 10.91 7.30
C ASP A 63 -2.38 10.99 7.40
N TYR A 64 -1.81 10.31 8.40
CA TYR A 64 -0.37 10.26 8.64
C TYR A 64 0.10 8.82 8.80
N TYR A 65 1.37 8.59 8.46
CA TYR A 65 2.10 7.40 8.86
C TYR A 65 3.21 7.78 9.85
N VAL A 66 3.72 6.81 10.56
CA VAL A 66 4.85 6.99 11.48
C VAL A 66 6.08 6.40 10.79
N ASP A 67 7.09 7.24 10.56
CA ASP A 67 8.36 6.80 9.97
C ASP A 67 9.22 5.99 10.96
N GLU A 68 10.36 5.48 10.51
CA GLU A 68 11.30 4.68 11.30
C GLU A 68 11.79 5.38 12.57
N ASN A 69 11.81 6.73 12.55
CA ASN A 69 12.24 7.55 13.68
C ASN A 69 11.09 7.89 14.63
N GLY A 70 9.89 7.35 14.40
CA GLY A 70 8.69 7.65 15.19
C GLY A 70 8.08 9.02 14.88
N VAL A 71 8.48 9.68 13.77
CA VAL A 71 7.97 10.99 13.37
C VAL A 71 6.71 10.81 12.53
N ARG A 72 5.66 11.57 12.85
CA ARG A 72 4.42 11.58 12.09
C ARG A 72 4.56 12.41 10.84
N GLN A 73 4.36 11.80 9.68
CA GLN A 73 4.41 12.44 8.38
C GLN A 73 3.07 12.31 7.65
N PRO A 74 2.58 13.38 6.96
CA PRO A 74 1.38 13.28 6.14
C PRO A 74 1.60 12.32 4.97
N ILE A 75 0.74 11.34 4.81
CA ILE A 75 0.87 10.29 3.77
C ILE A 75 1.04 10.87 2.37
N VAL A 76 0.29 11.90 2.04
CA VAL A 76 0.25 12.50 0.68
C VAL A 76 1.53 13.27 0.32
N LEU A 77 2.30 13.68 1.31
CA LEU A 77 3.51 14.49 1.10
C LEU A 77 4.79 13.69 1.39
N SER A 78 4.68 12.46 1.83
CA SER A 78 5.83 11.65 2.16
C SER A 78 6.27 10.81 0.97
N MET A 79 7.46 11.11 0.47
CA MET A 79 8.13 10.28 -0.55
C MET A 79 8.53 8.93 0.04
N ASP A 80 8.90 8.90 1.32
CA ASP A 80 9.30 7.68 2.03
C ASP A 80 8.13 6.69 2.11
N TYR A 81 6.92 7.17 2.43
CA TYR A 81 5.73 6.31 2.42
C TYR A 81 5.44 5.69 1.05
N LEU A 82 5.66 6.44 -0.04
CA LEU A 82 5.45 5.93 -1.40
C LEU A 82 6.53 4.90 -1.76
N ALA A 83 7.78 5.16 -1.37
CA ALA A 83 8.88 4.21 -1.54
C ALA A 83 8.62 2.91 -0.77
N ASP A 84 8.30 3.00 0.53
CA ASP A 84 7.96 1.85 1.36
C ASP A 84 6.82 1.00 0.78
N ARG A 85 5.82 1.65 0.15
CA ARG A 85 4.73 0.91 -0.51
C ARG A 85 5.18 0.18 -1.77
N GLU A 86 6.12 0.73 -2.50
CA GLU A 86 6.71 0.09 -3.69
C GLU A 86 7.58 -1.09 -3.28
N ASP A 87 8.46 -0.88 -2.32
CA ASP A 87 9.30 -1.90 -1.72
C ASP A 87 8.47 -3.06 -1.16
N TYR A 88 7.38 -2.77 -0.44
CA TYR A 88 6.46 -3.80 0.05
C TYR A 88 5.88 -4.65 -1.08
N ARG A 89 5.48 -4.05 -2.20
CA ARG A 89 4.91 -4.80 -3.33
C ARG A 89 5.93 -5.73 -3.97
N GLU A 90 7.16 -5.27 -4.09
CA GLU A 90 8.26 -6.07 -4.61
C GLU A 90 8.60 -7.23 -3.67
N LEU A 91 8.81 -6.94 -2.39
CA LEU A 91 9.03 -7.94 -1.35
C LEU A 91 7.88 -8.95 -1.27
N ARG A 92 6.64 -8.49 -1.38
CA ARG A 92 5.46 -9.35 -1.30
C ARG A 92 5.44 -10.41 -2.40
N SER A 93 5.81 -10.07 -3.63
CA SER A 93 5.84 -11.04 -4.72
C SER A 93 6.87 -12.16 -4.47
N HIS A 94 8.01 -11.83 -3.85
CA HIS A 94 9.04 -12.79 -3.49
C HIS A 94 8.67 -13.60 -2.24
N TYR A 95 8.04 -12.95 -1.27
CA TYR A 95 7.49 -13.64 -0.10
C TYR A 95 6.48 -14.71 -0.51
N ASP A 96 5.52 -14.38 -1.37
CA ASP A 96 4.52 -15.32 -1.86
C ASP A 96 5.16 -16.49 -2.60
N ALA A 97 6.22 -16.23 -3.39
CA ALA A 97 6.95 -17.29 -4.08
C ALA A 97 7.72 -18.23 -3.11
N ILE A 98 8.25 -17.70 -2.00
CA ILE A 98 8.88 -18.52 -0.94
C ILE A 98 7.81 -19.33 -0.21
N GLU A 99 6.65 -18.71 0.07
CA GLU A 99 5.52 -19.40 0.70
C GLU A 99 5.06 -20.60 -0.14
N ASP A 100 4.86 -20.40 -1.45
CA ASP A 100 4.53 -21.47 -2.38
C ASP A 100 5.58 -22.58 -2.39
N LEU A 101 6.88 -22.22 -2.38
CA LEU A 101 7.96 -23.21 -2.30
C LEU A 101 7.91 -24.03 -1.01
N VAL A 102 7.63 -23.41 0.14
CA VAL A 102 7.49 -24.10 1.43
C VAL A 102 6.30 -25.07 1.40
N VAL A 103 5.19 -24.68 0.75
CA VAL A 103 4.04 -25.56 0.54
C VAL A 103 4.40 -26.74 -0.35
N GLU A 104 5.07 -26.53 -1.49
CA GLU A 104 5.50 -27.57 -2.40
C GLU A 104 6.43 -28.58 -1.70
N ILE A 105 7.40 -28.12 -0.92
CA ILE A 105 8.27 -28.96 -0.10
C ILE A 105 7.44 -29.82 0.86
N THR A 106 6.51 -29.21 1.57
CA THR A 106 5.66 -29.90 2.56
C THR A 106 4.79 -30.97 1.90
N VAL A 107 4.28 -30.71 0.69
CA VAL A 107 3.51 -31.69 -0.09
C VAL A 107 4.37 -32.91 -0.43
N ILE A 108 5.61 -32.71 -0.88
CA ILE A 108 6.53 -33.81 -1.19
C ILE A 108 6.85 -34.60 0.08
N ASP A 109 7.09 -33.92 1.21
CA ASP A 109 7.36 -34.56 2.50
C ASP A 109 6.18 -35.47 2.93
N ILE A 110 4.93 -35.00 2.78
CA ILE A 110 3.73 -35.75 3.12
C ILE A 110 3.58 -36.95 2.21
N HIS A 111 3.73 -36.80 0.90
CA HIS A 111 3.61 -37.92 -0.04
C HIS A 111 4.69 -38.99 0.18
N LEU A 112 5.93 -38.54 0.48
CA LEU A 112 7.01 -39.46 0.82
C LEU A 112 6.74 -40.20 2.14
N ALA A 113 6.26 -39.49 3.16
CA ALA A 113 5.93 -40.10 4.46
C ALA A 113 4.74 -41.08 4.40
N ASN A 114 3.80 -40.85 3.48
CA ASN A 114 2.64 -41.73 3.26
C ASN A 114 2.95 -42.88 2.27
N GLU A 115 4.17 -42.96 1.74
CA GLU A 115 4.56 -43.91 0.68
C GLU A 115 3.76 -43.75 -0.64
N ASP A 116 3.18 -42.56 -0.87
CA ASP A 116 2.46 -42.21 -2.10
C ASP A 116 3.43 -42.01 -3.28
N ILE A 117 4.67 -41.63 -2.98
CA ILE A 117 5.77 -41.50 -3.94
C ILE A 117 6.99 -42.28 -3.47
N THR A 118 7.78 -42.73 -4.42
CA THR A 118 9.04 -43.44 -4.13
C THR A 118 10.16 -42.47 -3.74
N ALA A 119 11.20 -42.98 -3.05
CA ALA A 119 12.39 -42.19 -2.74
C ALA A 119 13.04 -41.58 -4.00
N MET A 120 12.98 -42.26 -5.14
CA MET A 120 13.51 -41.76 -6.41
C MET A 120 12.66 -40.61 -6.97
N GLU A 121 11.36 -40.69 -6.92
CA GLU A 121 10.44 -39.62 -7.33
C GLU A 121 10.59 -38.40 -6.43
N ALA A 122 10.63 -38.57 -5.10
CA ALA A 122 10.90 -37.48 -4.16
C ALA A 122 12.24 -36.81 -4.44
N THR A 123 13.30 -37.60 -4.68
CA THR A 123 14.61 -37.07 -5.03
C THR A 123 14.56 -36.23 -6.30
N THR A 124 13.80 -36.64 -7.30
CA THR A 124 13.66 -35.90 -8.55
C THR A 124 12.92 -34.58 -8.29
N GLN A 125 11.85 -34.59 -7.51
CA GLN A 125 11.08 -33.40 -7.16
C GLN A 125 11.91 -32.40 -6.34
N TYR A 126 12.60 -32.86 -5.28
CA TYR A 126 13.49 -31.97 -4.51
C TYR A 126 14.61 -31.37 -5.35
N THR A 127 15.18 -32.15 -6.29
CA THR A 127 16.20 -31.63 -7.20
C THR A 127 15.62 -30.57 -8.14
N ALA A 128 14.40 -30.77 -8.62
CA ALA A 128 13.71 -29.76 -9.44
C ALA A 128 13.45 -28.47 -8.64
N LEU A 129 12.96 -28.57 -7.40
CA LEU A 129 12.75 -27.40 -6.54
C LEU A 129 14.07 -26.62 -6.31
N LEU A 130 15.18 -27.34 -6.06
CA LEU A 130 16.47 -26.70 -5.86
C LEU A 130 16.91 -25.92 -7.09
N ASN A 131 16.91 -26.55 -8.27
CA ASN A 131 17.47 -25.98 -9.49
C ASN A 131 16.51 -24.97 -10.17
N GLU A 132 15.21 -25.23 -10.14
CA GLU A 132 14.23 -24.46 -10.91
C GLU A 132 13.53 -23.39 -10.09
N ARG A 133 13.56 -23.49 -8.76
CA ARG A 133 12.93 -22.52 -7.86
C ARG A 133 13.97 -21.78 -7.05
N VAL A 134 14.73 -22.44 -6.20
CA VAL A 134 15.68 -21.81 -5.27
C VAL A 134 16.78 -21.05 -6.03
N ASP A 135 17.45 -21.71 -6.98
CA ASP A 135 18.55 -21.11 -7.75
C ASP A 135 18.12 -19.93 -8.63
N ILE A 136 16.82 -19.90 -9.02
CA ILE A 136 16.26 -18.79 -9.81
C ILE A 136 15.79 -17.64 -8.89
N MET A 137 15.28 -17.94 -7.69
CA MET A 137 14.77 -16.93 -6.78
C MET A 137 15.87 -16.11 -6.11
N ILE A 138 16.96 -16.74 -5.70
CA ILE A 138 18.09 -16.06 -5.01
C ILE A 138 18.57 -14.84 -5.79
N PRO A 139 19.00 -14.94 -7.06
CA PRO A 139 19.51 -13.78 -7.80
C PRO A 139 18.44 -12.70 -8.02
N LYS A 140 17.16 -13.06 -8.10
CA LYS A 140 16.07 -12.08 -8.22
C LYS A 140 15.90 -11.27 -6.93
N ILE A 141 15.94 -11.95 -5.78
CA ILE A 141 15.85 -11.30 -4.48
C ILE A 141 17.08 -10.42 -4.23
N THR A 142 18.28 -10.92 -4.51
CA THR A 142 19.54 -10.16 -4.35
C THR A 142 19.59 -8.90 -5.24
N ALA A 143 18.89 -8.91 -6.38
CA ALA A 143 18.89 -7.80 -7.33
C ALA A 143 17.88 -6.69 -7.00
N MET A 144 17.03 -6.86 -5.98
CA MET A 144 16.09 -5.80 -5.57
C MET A 144 16.84 -4.59 -5.01
N GLU A 145 16.40 -3.40 -5.39
CA GLU A 145 16.92 -2.12 -4.89
C GLU A 145 15.91 -1.54 -3.88
N LEU A 146 16.11 -1.84 -2.61
CA LEU A 146 15.19 -1.50 -1.52
C LEU A 146 15.81 -0.47 -0.58
N GLY A 147 14.96 0.21 0.21
CA GLY A 147 15.40 1.05 1.32
C GLY A 147 16.16 0.26 2.40
N ASP A 148 16.94 0.96 3.23
CA ASP A 148 17.85 0.33 4.21
C ASP A 148 17.12 -0.64 5.16
N GLU A 149 15.91 -0.32 5.58
CA GLU A 149 15.11 -1.16 6.48
C GLU A 149 14.58 -2.41 5.76
N GLN A 150 14.06 -2.26 4.56
CA GLN A 150 13.54 -3.35 3.74
C GLN A 150 14.66 -4.27 3.23
N ALA A 151 15.89 -3.75 3.12
CA ALA A 151 17.08 -4.54 2.78
C ALA A 151 17.39 -5.61 3.83
N VAL A 152 17.06 -5.39 5.11
CA VAL A 152 17.18 -6.41 6.17
C VAL A 152 16.23 -7.58 5.91
N LEU A 153 15.00 -7.30 5.50
CA LEU A 153 14.00 -8.31 5.16
C LEU A 153 14.39 -9.07 3.89
N GLN A 154 14.89 -8.36 2.87
CA GLN A 154 15.49 -8.95 1.67
C GLN A 154 16.61 -9.93 2.02
N GLN A 155 17.54 -9.53 2.88
CA GLN A 155 18.64 -10.39 3.33
C GLN A 155 18.12 -11.62 4.09
N SER A 156 17.05 -11.48 4.87
CA SER A 156 16.42 -12.60 5.57
C SER A 156 15.81 -13.60 4.58
N MET A 157 15.15 -13.11 3.51
CA MET A 157 14.61 -13.95 2.43
C MET A 157 15.71 -14.66 1.64
N GLU A 158 16.81 -13.97 1.35
CA GLU A 158 17.97 -14.58 0.70
C GLU A 158 18.60 -15.67 1.58
N THR A 159 18.75 -15.40 2.88
CA THR A 159 19.33 -16.33 3.85
C THR A 159 18.50 -17.60 3.99
N ILE A 160 17.18 -17.49 4.10
CA ILE A 160 16.31 -18.67 4.22
C ILE A 160 16.39 -19.54 2.97
N LEU A 161 16.46 -18.96 1.78
CA LEU A 161 16.58 -19.71 0.54
C LEU A 161 17.95 -20.40 0.42
N SER A 162 19.05 -19.63 0.59
CA SER A 162 20.42 -20.10 0.32
C SER A 162 20.96 -21.03 1.41
N ASN A 163 20.69 -20.70 2.69
CA ASN A 163 21.30 -21.37 3.82
C ASN A 163 20.38 -22.38 4.52
N ASP A 164 19.07 -22.23 4.42
CA ASP A 164 18.15 -23.11 5.14
C ASP A 164 17.43 -24.07 4.17
N ILE A 165 16.66 -23.56 3.21
CA ILE A 165 15.89 -24.39 2.26
C ILE A 165 16.82 -25.18 1.31
N ALA A 166 17.81 -24.50 0.74
CA ALA A 166 18.76 -25.18 -0.16
C ALA A 166 19.49 -26.34 0.56
N VAL A 167 19.91 -26.11 1.81
CA VAL A 167 20.61 -27.15 2.59
C VAL A 167 19.64 -28.28 2.94
N TYR A 168 18.39 -27.99 3.30
CA TYR A 168 17.37 -28.99 3.51
C TYR A 168 17.20 -29.88 2.28
N LEU A 169 16.92 -29.28 1.12
CA LEU A 169 16.70 -29.98 -0.13
C LEU A 169 17.91 -30.85 -0.52
N GLN A 170 19.13 -30.28 -0.42
CA GLN A 170 20.34 -31.01 -0.72
C GLN A 170 20.53 -32.24 0.21
N LYS A 171 20.28 -32.09 1.52
CA LYS A 171 20.37 -33.17 2.48
C LYS A 171 19.34 -34.26 2.25
N MET A 172 18.12 -33.89 1.87
CA MET A 172 17.06 -34.85 1.49
C MET A 172 17.49 -35.63 0.24
N VAL A 173 17.94 -34.94 -0.81
CA VAL A 173 18.43 -35.56 -2.06
C VAL A 173 19.58 -36.54 -1.77
N ASP A 174 20.58 -36.13 -0.99
CA ASP A 174 21.73 -36.97 -0.65
C ASP A 174 21.32 -38.18 0.19
N GLY A 175 20.46 -37.97 1.19
CA GLY A 175 19.97 -39.00 2.06
C GLY A 175 19.15 -40.07 1.33
N LEU A 176 18.22 -39.63 0.49
CA LEU A 176 17.35 -40.52 -0.28
C LEU A 176 18.11 -41.30 -1.37
N LYS A 177 19.06 -40.67 -2.06
CA LYS A 177 19.92 -41.32 -3.07
C LYS A 177 20.81 -42.41 -2.49
N THR A 178 21.34 -42.18 -1.30
CA THR A 178 22.31 -43.08 -0.67
C THR A 178 21.71 -44.02 0.38
N GLY A 179 20.45 -43.85 0.73
CA GLY A 179 19.81 -44.54 1.86
C GLY A 179 20.42 -44.11 3.22
N ASN A 180 21.04 -42.92 3.30
CA ASN A 180 21.68 -42.45 4.50
C ASN A 180 20.68 -41.77 5.44
N THR A 181 20.26 -42.48 6.46
CA THR A 181 19.31 -42.00 7.48
C THR A 181 19.82 -40.80 8.27
N ASP A 182 21.14 -40.69 8.50
CA ASP A 182 21.71 -39.56 9.24
C ASP A 182 21.59 -38.27 8.41
N SER A 183 21.73 -38.33 7.08
CA SER A 183 21.51 -37.18 6.19
C SER A 183 20.05 -36.73 6.24
N ILE A 184 19.09 -37.68 6.22
CA ILE A 184 17.66 -37.37 6.33
C ILE A 184 17.33 -36.76 7.69
N ASN A 185 17.84 -37.33 8.79
CA ASN A 185 17.64 -36.78 10.12
C ASN A 185 18.19 -35.35 10.23
N THR A 186 19.38 -35.10 9.61
CA THR A 186 19.96 -33.77 9.55
C THR A 186 19.07 -32.81 8.73
N ALA A 187 18.48 -33.28 7.64
CA ALA A 187 17.53 -32.50 6.85
C ALA A 187 16.34 -32.04 7.70
N MET A 188 15.77 -32.92 8.55
CA MET A 188 14.64 -32.52 9.41
C MET A 188 15.00 -31.38 10.36
N VAL A 189 16.24 -31.30 10.87
CA VAL A 189 16.69 -30.13 11.68
C VAL A 189 16.68 -28.84 10.84
N TRP A 190 17.07 -28.92 9.57
CA TRP A 190 17.03 -27.78 8.66
C TRP A 190 15.59 -27.41 8.28
N ARG A 191 14.68 -28.38 8.20
CA ARG A 191 13.25 -28.14 8.02
C ARG A 191 12.69 -27.28 9.14
N ASP A 192 12.92 -27.66 10.38
CA ASP A 192 12.44 -26.90 11.53
C ASP A 192 13.05 -25.49 11.57
N LYS A 193 14.31 -25.36 11.15
CA LYS A 193 15.00 -24.08 11.07
C LYS A 193 14.36 -23.17 10.02
N PHE A 194 14.18 -23.64 8.78
CA PHE A 194 13.61 -22.76 7.75
C PHE A 194 12.15 -22.38 8.04
N LEU A 195 11.35 -23.27 8.64
CA LEU A 195 9.99 -22.95 9.06
C LEU A 195 9.97 -21.88 10.15
N SER A 196 10.91 -21.94 11.09
CA SER A 196 11.08 -20.90 12.13
C SER A 196 11.52 -19.57 11.52
N SER A 197 12.50 -19.60 10.62
CA SER A 197 12.98 -18.39 9.91
C SER A 197 11.90 -17.77 9.06
N PHE A 198 11.09 -18.58 8.38
CA PHE A 198 9.97 -18.11 7.57
C PHE A 198 8.91 -17.40 8.42
N ASN A 199 8.63 -17.91 9.63
CA ASN A 199 7.71 -17.24 10.56
C ASN A 199 8.18 -15.85 10.99
N VAL A 200 9.50 -15.67 11.17
CA VAL A 200 10.06 -14.33 11.46
C VAL A 200 9.83 -13.40 10.27
N ILE A 201 10.18 -13.85 9.06
CA ILE A 201 9.95 -13.08 7.82
C ILE A 201 8.49 -12.70 7.67
N ARG A 202 7.56 -13.62 7.97
CA ARG A 202 6.12 -13.33 7.95
C ARG A 202 5.72 -12.24 8.93
N GLY A 203 6.27 -12.27 10.15
CA GLY A 203 6.04 -11.22 11.14
C GLY A 203 6.52 -9.85 10.66
N ASP A 204 7.71 -9.79 10.07
CA ASP A 204 8.29 -8.57 9.52
C ASP A 204 7.48 -8.05 8.32
N MET A 205 7.02 -8.95 7.43
CA MET A 205 6.11 -8.61 6.33
C MET A 205 4.77 -8.07 6.84
N ALA A 206 4.22 -8.62 7.92
CA ALA A 206 2.99 -8.13 8.52
C ALA A 206 3.18 -6.73 9.10
N ASN A 207 4.27 -6.48 9.81
CA ASN A 207 4.60 -5.16 10.35
C ASN A 207 4.77 -4.12 9.23
N LEU A 208 5.49 -4.47 8.15
CA LEU A 208 5.64 -3.59 6.99
C LEU A 208 4.29 -3.34 6.31
N CYS A 209 3.45 -4.37 6.16
CA CYS A 209 2.12 -4.28 5.59
C CYS A 209 1.24 -3.29 6.35
N GLU A 210 1.23 -3.35 7.68
CA GLU A 210 0.49 -2.41 8.53
C GLU A 210 1.02 -0.98 8.38
N ARG A 211 2.33 -0.82 8.35
CA ARG A 211 2.97 0.49 8.22
C ARG A 211 2.60 1.15 6.89
N VAL A 212 2.59 0.41 5.80
CA VAL A 212 2.22 0.94 4.46
C VAL A 212 0.71 0.89 4.19
N ARG A 213 -0.08 0.50 5.19
CA ARG A 213 -1.55 0.45 5.15
C ARG A 213 -2.11 -0.41 4.00
N PHE A 214 -1.51 -1.54 3.76
CA PHE A 214 -2.13 -2.60 2.99
C PHE A 214 -2.97 -3.49 3.91
N ASP A 215 -3.87 -4.25 3.32
CA ASP A 215 -4.65 -5.23 4.07
C ASP A 215 -3.77 -6.46 4.38
N SER A 216 -3.54 -6.71 5.67
CA SER A 216 -2.73 -7.84 6.12
C SER A 216 -3.49 -9.18 6.10
N THR A 217 -4.79 -9.16 5.83
CA THR A 217 -5.61 -10.39 5.78
C THR A 217 -5.17 -11.34 4.68
N ASP A 218 -4.45 -10.84 3.66
CA ASP A 218 -3.87 -11.67 2.61
C ASP A 218 -2.61 -12.43 3.04
N LEU A 219 -1.97 -12.03 4.17
CA LEU A 219 -0.84 -12.78 4.71
C LEU A 219 -1.40 -14.00 5.45
N ARG A 220 -1.15 -15.19 4.91
CA ARG A 220 -1.60 -16.45 5.55
C ARG A 220 -1.06 -16.53 6.97
N GLU A 221 -1.93 -16.89 7.90
CA GLU A 221 -1.50 -17.28 9.23
C GLU A 221 -0.89 -18.68 9.18
N TRP A 222 0.45 -18.72 9.04
CA TRP A 222 1.16 -19.98 9.19
C TRP A 222 1.22 -20.34 10.66
N ASN A 223 0.52 -21.41 11.02
CA ASN A 223 0.75 -22.05 12.30
C ASN A 223 1.83 -23.11 12.06
N LEU A 224 2.95 -23.04 12.79
CA LEU A 224 4.07 -24.00 12.70
C LEU A 224 3.68 -25.44 13.09
N SER A 225 2.42 -25.68 13.50
CA SER A 225 1.96 -27.03 13.77
C SER A 225 1.92 -27.85 12.49
N ASP A 226 2.42 -29.07 12.53
CA ASP A 226 2.34 -30.03 11.42
C ASP A 226 0.91 -30.22 10.89
N GLU A 227 -0.10 -30.05 11.74
CA GLU A 227 -1.52 -30.14 11.36
C GLU A 227 -1.97 -28.97 10.47
N ALA A 228 -1.51 -27.76 10.73
CA ALA A 228 -1.85 -26.60 9.91
C ALA A 228 -1.16 -26.68 8.54
N LEU A 229 0.12 -27.06 8.51
CA LEU A 229 0.85 -27.32 7.27
C LEU A 229 0.20 -28.42 6.43
N LYS A 230 -0.23 -29.52 7.05
CA LYS A 230 -0.98 -30.59 6.38
C LYS A 230 -2.32 -30.12 5.81
N LYS A 231 -3.02 -29.25 6.54
CA LYS A 231 -4.30 -28.69 6.08
C LYS A 231 -4.11 -27.77 4.86
N ASP A 232 -3.11 -26.91 4.89
CA ASP A 232 -2.81 -25.98 3.80
C ASP A 232 -2.27 -26.71 2.57
N SER A 233 -1.39 -27.71 2.77
CA SER A 233 -0.92 -28.58 1.69
C SER A 233 -2.05 -29.39 1.05
N SER A 234 -3.01 -29.86 1.83
CA SER A 234 -4.21 -30.57 1.32
C SER A 234 -5.14 -29.64 0.55
N ALA A 235 -5.22 -28.35 0.93
CA ALA A 235 -5.98 -27.34 0.19
C ALA A 235 -5.29 -27.00 -1.14
N TYR A 236 -3.97 -26.88 -1.14
CA TYR A 236 -3.16 -26.65 -2.34
C TYR A 236 -3.30 -27.78 -3.37
N LEU A 237 -3.25 -29.03 -2.94
CA LEU A 237 -3.44 -30.21 -3.81
C LEU A 237 -4.83 -30.22 -4.48
N LYS A 238 -5.88 -29.83 -3.76
CA LYS A 238 -7.25 -29.74 -4.30
C LYS A 238 -7.44 -28.66 -5.34
N THR A 239 -6.58 -27.64 -5.39
CA THR A 239 -6.63 -26.59 -6.41
C THR A 239 -5.88 -26.96 -7.69
N GLN A 240 -5.12 -28.08 -7.66
CA GLN A 240 -4.35 -28.58 -8.81
C GLN A 240 -5.08 -29.73 -9.56
N GLU A 241 -6.13 -30.29 -8.98
CA GLU A 241 -7.05 -31.24 -9.64
C GLU A 241 -8.15 -30.52 -10.44
#